data_6b3530f7ab71c37d6270e58ee8fb4721
#
_entry.id   6b3530f7ab71c37d6270e58ee8fb4721
#
_cell.length_a   1.000
_cell.length_b   1.000
_cell.length_c   1.000
_cell.angle_alpha   90.00
_cell.angle_beta   90.00
_cell.angle_gamma   90.00
#
_symmetry.space_group_name_H-M   'P 1'
#
loop_
_entity.id
_entity.type
_entity.pdbx_description
1 polymer ?
#
loop_
_entity_poly.entity_id
_entity_poly.type
_entity_poly.pdbx_seq_one_letter_code
_entity_poly.pdbx_strand_id
1 'polypeptide(L)'
;MMAETFNPRQAVQGLLQGIAPPRALFLPIVFSLGARIENLPLRNFLSNPTKISNALRQIRTHLRSDGVTCYFDPFLEAEAMGAALDWDAEGQRASLRWRRPGETSDLPGGLRSPDEAAKSGRVPVAVEVIARLKPFLKGQTLLMAGVTGPFALATLLTQSNDTNANHDSAPDIAPMDFAVAVTAAVAHAFVEAGADAIFVREQVPPSLTAETATVWASRLATTINIVRFYEALPILLLTCQDPTAASNGLIAGQAWDCVLCPGTRSTPPSEFGSFAALGPSRFGVALPPALFESAASGTEGVARPVTPAILDLHPAIITTAGDVSGNVDLKQLNKLWEEIRC
;
A
#
# COMPACT_ATOMS: atom_id res chain seq x y z
N MET A 1 5.52 17.13 -34.60
CA MET A 1 6.02 16.25 -33.54
C MET A 1 4.80 15.65 -32.86
N MET A 2 4.57 14.34 -32.98
CA MET A 2 3.53 13.67 -32.19
C MET A 2 4.00 13.75 -30.73
N ALA A 3 3.15 14.27 -29.85
CA ALA A 3 3.41 14.21 -28.41
C ALA A 3 3.59 12.74 -28.04
N GLU A 4 4.75 12.39 -27.52
CA GLU A 4 5.05 11.04 -27.05
C GLU A 4 4.03 10.68 -25.97
N THR A 5 3.23 9.67 -26.22
CA THR A 5 2.19 9.25 -25.27
C THR A 5 2.88 8.71 -24.02
N PHE A 6 2.64 9.34 -22.87
CA PHE A 6 3.19 8.90 -21.58
C PHE A 6 2.89 7.43 -21.32
N ASN A 7 3.93 6.65 -21.04
CA ASN A 7 3.83 5.22 -20.74
C ASN A 7 4.17 4.97 -19.27
N PRO A 8 3.21 4.54 -18.43
CA PRO A 8 3.46 4.28 -17.02
C PRO A 8 4.54 3.23 -16.74
N ARG A 9 4.68 2.20 -17.59
CA ARG A 9 5.73 1.18 -17.42
C ARG A 9 7.12 1.71 -17.69
N GLN A 10 7.27 2.56 -18.70
CA GLN A 10 8.55 3.24 -18.95
C GLN A 10 8.91 4.18 -17.79
N ALA A 11 7.91 4.85 -17.19
CA ALA A 11 8.13 5.66 -16.00
C ALA A 11 8.60 4.82 -14.81
N VAL A 12 8.04 3.63 -14.59
CA VAL A 12 8.52 2.67 -13.57
C VAL A 12 9.96 2.25 -13.85
N GLN A 13 10.30 1.89 -15.08
CA GLN A 13 11.67 1.53 -15.46
C GLN A 13 12.65 2.70 -15.24
N GLY A 14 12.22 3.92 -15.55
CA GLY A 14 13.01 5.13 -15.26
C GLY A 14 13.23 5.30 -13.75
N LEU A 15 12.18 5.15 -12.94
CA LEU A 15 12.28 5.24 -11.46
C LEU A 15 13.24 4.20 -10.88
N LEU A 16 13.22 2.96 -11.36
CA LEU A 16 14.17 1.92 -10.95
C LEU A 16 15.63 2.27 -11.27
N GLN A 17 15.85 3.14 -12.26
CA GLN A 17 17.15 3.67 -12.65
C GLN A 17 17.47 5.05 -12.02
N GLY A 18 16.60 5.54 -11.14
CA GLY A 18 16.75 6.85 -10.50
C GLY A 18 16.39 8.04 -11.40
N ILE A 19 15.69 7.80 -12.50
CA ILE A 19 15.23 8.83 -13.44
C ILE A 19 13.82 9.27 -13.07
N ALA A 20 13.64 10.57 -12.84
CA ALA A 20 12.32 11.13 -12.55
C ALA A 20 11.39 11.03 -13.78
N PRO A 21 10.11 10.69 -13.58
CA PRO A 21 9.15 10.67 -14.68
C PRO A 21 8.82 12.11 -15.13
N PRO A 22 8.41 12.32 -16.38
CA PRO A 22 8.06 13.66 -16.90
C PRO A 22 6.82 14.28 -16.22
N ARG A 23 6.01 13.48 -15.57
CA ARG A 23 4.94 13.88 -14.65
C ARG A 23 4.75 12.82 -13.56
N ALA A 24 4.13 13.18 -12.47
CA ALA A 24 3.80 12.21 -11.43
C ALA A 24 2.96 11.04 -11.97
N LEU A 25 3.28 9.83 -11.53
CA LEU A 25 2.41 8.67 -11.67
C LEU A 25 1.23 8.83 -10.69
N PHE A 26 0.01 8.74 -11.19
CA PHE A 26 -1.19 8.74 -10.36
C PHE A 26 -1.65 7.30 -10.08
N LEU A 27 -1.42 6.85 -8.86
CA LEU A 27 -1.60 5.47 -8.42
C LEU A 27 -2.54 5.37 -7.21
N PRO A 28 -3.81 5.79 -7.31
CA PRO A 28 -4.73 5.74 -6.17
C PRO A 28 -5.04 4.30 -5.76
N ILE A 29 -5.12 4.07 -4.45
CA ILE A 29 -5.52 2.79 -3.89
C ILE A 29 -7.06 2.77 -3.83
N VAL A 30 -7.68 2.13 -4.82
CA VAL A 30 -9.14 1.99 -4.93
C VAL A 30 -9.46 0.51 -5.12
N PHE A 31 -9.71 -0.18 -4.02
CA PHE A 31 -9.90 -1.62 -4.01
C PHE A 31 -11.26 -2.04 -3.41
N SER A 32 -11.56 -1.67 -2.17
CA SER A 32 -12.80 -2.07 -1.49
C SER A 32 -14.07 -1.49 -2.11
N LEU A 33 -13.97 -0.42 -2.90
CA LEU A 33 -15.07 0.07 -3.73
C LEU A 33 -15.65 -1.04 -4.62
N GLY A 34 -14.82 -2.02 -5.02
CA GLY A 34 -15.25 -3.17 -5.81
C GLY A 34 -16.32 -4.02 -5.14
N ALA A 35 -16.32 -4.12 -3.81
CA ALA A 35 -17.35 -4.82 -3.06
C ALA A 35 -18.73 -4.17 -3.26
N ARG A 36 -18.79 -2.84 -3.26
CA ARG A 36 -20.03 -2.09 -3.51
C ARG A 36 -20.49 -2.24 -4.97
N ILE A 37 -19.57 -2.19 -5.92
CA ILE A 37 -19.89 -2.37 -7.36
C ILE A 37 -20.51 -3.76 -7.60
N GLU A 38 -19.98 -4.79 -6.96
CA GLU A 38 -20.47 -6.17 -7.07
C GLU A 38 -21.67 -6.44 -6.12
N ASN A 39 -22.09 -5.45 -5.34
CA ASN A 39 -23.15 -5.57 -4.32
C ASN A 39 -22.92 -6.73 -3.35
N LEU A 40 -21.70 -6.84 -2.83
CA LEU A 40 -21.26 -7.89 -1.92
C LEU A 40 -20.76 -7.31 -0.59
N PRO A 41 -20.95 -8.02 0.54
CA PRO A 41 -20.18 -7.77 1.74
C PRO A 41 -18.68 -7.85 1.45
N LEU A 42 -17.87 -6.99 2.10
CA LEU A 42 -16.43 -6.96 1.88
C LEU A 42 -15.77 -8.31 2.12
N ARG A 43 -16.21 -9.03 3.18
CA ARG A 43 -15.77 -10.41 3.47
C ARG A 43 -15.88 -11.34 2.26
N ASN A 44 -17.00 -11.30 1.56
CA ASN A 44 -17.28 -12.19 0.43
C ASN A 44 -16.51 -11.71 -0.83
N PHE A 45 -16.40 -10.41 -1.01
CA PHE A 45 -15.63 -9.81 -2.10
C PHE A 45 -14.15 -10.20 -2.03
N LEU A 46 -13.51 -10.03 -0.88
CA LEU A 46 -12.08 -10.30 -0.66
C LEU A 46 -11.68 -11.76 -0.93
N SER A 47 -12.64 -12.69 -0.92
CA SER A 47 -12.38 -14.12 -1.15
C SER A 47 -12.75 -14.59 -2.57
N ASN A 48 -13.17 -13.69 -3.46
CA ASN A 48 -13.68 -14.07 -4.78
C ASN A 48 -12.89 -13.41 -5.92
N PRO A 49 -11.89 -14.10 -6.51
CA PRO A 49 -11.03 -13.51 -7.52
C PRO A 49 -11.78 -13.10 -8.80
N THR A 50 -12.87 -13.78 -9.13
CA THR A 50 -13.70 -13.42 -10.29
C THR A 50 -14.42 -12.08 -10.08
N LYS A 51 -15.05 -11.92 -8.90
CA LYS A 51 -15.74 -10.68 -8.55
C LYS A 51 -14.78 -9.51 -8.42
N ILE A 52 -13.63 -9.73 -7.77
CA ILE A 52 -12.58 -8.71 -7.68
C ILE A 52 -12.14 -8.29 -9.08
N SER A 53 -11.77 -9.23 -9.95
CA SER A 53 -11.29 -8.91 -11.30
C SER A 53 -12.34 -8.16 -12.14
N ASN A 54 -13.62 -8.51 -12.03
CA ASN A 54 -14.71 -7.83 -12.73
C ASN A 54 -14.90 -6.39 -12.23
N ALA A 55 -14.94 -6.21 -10.92
CA ALA A 55 -15.07 -4.88 -10.31
C ALA A 55 -13.90 -3.96 -10.67
N LEU A 56 -12.66 -4.47 -10.62
CA LEU A 56 -11.47 -3.68 -10.96
C LEU A 56 -11.44 -3.26 -12.44
N ARG A 57 -11.96 -4.08 -13.37
CA ARG A 57 -12.16 -3.68 -14.75
C ARG A 57 -13.17 -2.55 -14.89
N GLN A 58 -14.28 -2.61 -14.15
CA GLN A 58 -15.27 -1.55 -14.12
C GLN A 58 -14.69 -0.26 -13.52
N ILE A 59 -13.99 -0.34 -12.39
CA ILE A 59 -13.28 0.80 -11.79
C ILE A 59 -12.33 1.42 -12.83
N ARG A 60 -11.52 0.60 -13.51
CA ARG A 60 -10.58 1.08 -14.54
C ARG A 60 -11.24 1.79 -15.70
N THR A 61 -12.48 1.44 -16.04
CA THR A 61 -13.24 2.12 -17.10
C THR A 61 -13.67 3.54 -16.69
N HIS A 62 -13.95 3.75 -15.40
CA HIS A 62 -14.48 5.00 -14.87
C HIS A 62 -13.42 5.86 -14.17
N LEU A 63 -12.35 5.25 -13.67
CA LEU A 63 -11.23 5.93 -13.01
C LEU A 63 -10.04 6.05 -13.96
N ARG A 64 -9.66 7.28 -14.26
CA ARG A 64 -8.43 7.59 -15.00
C ARG A 64 -7.25 7.55 -14.01
N SER A 65 -6.35 6.59 -14.17
CA SER A 65 -5.16 6.42 -13.34
C SER A 65 -4.08 5.70 -14.14
N ASP A 66 -2.83 5.78 -13.68
CA ASP A 66 -1.71 5.06 -14.30
C ASP A 66 -1.64 3.59 -13.85
N GLY A 67 -2.34 3.24 -12.78
CA GLY A 67 -2.34 1.88 -12.24
C GLY A 67 -3.69 1.45 -11.65
N VAL A 68 -3.82 0.15 -11.42
CA VAL A 68 -4.95 -0.50 -10.76
C VAL A 68 -4.44 -1.30 -9.56
N THR A 69 -5.02 -1.06 -8.38
CA THR A 69 -4.73 -1.83 -7.18
C THR A 69 -5.46 -3.16 -7.22
N CYS A 70 -4.72 -4.24 -7.49
CA CYS A 70 -5.24 -5.58 -7.65
C CYS A 70 -5.69 -6.21 -6.33
N TYR A 71 -4.94 -5.95 -5.27
CA TYR A 71 -5.27 -6.40 -3.91
C TYR A 71 -4.64 -5.47 -2.87
N PHE A 72 -5.43 -5.10 -1.86
CA PHE A 72 -4.96 -4.27 -0.75
C PHE A 72 -5.78 -4.57 0.51
N ASP A 73 -5.18 -5.25 1.49
CA ASP A 73 -5.84 -5.62 2.74
C ASP A 73 -4.82 -5.59 3.89
N PRO A 74 -5.10 -4.85 4.98
CA PRO A 74 -4.19 -4.74 6.11
C PRO A 74 -3.94 -6.03 6.88
N PHE A 75 -4.81 -7.04 6.74
CA PHE A 75 -4.75 -8.27 7.51
C PHE A 75 -4.35 -9.49 6.67
N LEU A 76 -3.98 -9.29 5.41
CA LEU A 76 -3.71 -10.39 4.48
C LEU A 76 -2.62 -11.33 4.99
N GLU A 77 -1.47 -10.78 5.37
CA GLU A 77 -0.32 -11.57 5.86
C GLU A 77 -0.61 -12.21 7.22
N ALA A 78 -1.28 -11.48 8.12
CA ALA A 78 -1.64 -12.00 9.43
C ALA A 78 -2.60 -13.19 9.32
N GLU A 79 -3.63 -13.10 8.46
CA GLU A 79 -4.53 -14.21 8.16
C GLU A 79 -3.76 -15.38 7.50
N ALA A 80 -2.88 -15.09 6.57
CA ALA A 80 -2.06 -16.09 5.91
C ALA A 80 -1.16 -16.86 6.90
N MET A 81 -0.67 -16.20 7.94
CA MET A 81 0.07 -16.83 9.04
C MET A 81 -0.80 -17.67 9.98
N GLY A 82 -2.13 -17.54 9.93
CA GLY A 82 -3.04 -18.33 10.75
C GLY A 82 -3.90 -17.54 11.75
N ALA A 83 -3.81 -16.21 11.75
CA ALA A 83 -4.74 -15.40 12.52
C ALA A 83 -6.18 -15.57 12.01
N ALA A 84 -7.15 -15.46 12.92
CA ALA A 84 -8.56 -15.41 12.57
C ALA A 84 -8.98 -13.97 12.32
N LEU A 85 -9.96 -13.78 11.43
CA LEU A 85 -10.63 -12.51 11.22
C LEU A 85 -12.05 -12.61 11.78
N ASP A 86 -12.35 -11.76 12.75
CA ASP A 86 -13.70 -11.60 13.27
C ASP A 86 -14.37 -10.45 12.50
N TRP A 87 -15.48 -10.76 11.85
CA TRP A 87 -16.22 -9.82 11.02
C TRP A 87 -17.46 -9.30 11.77
N ASP A 88 -17.80 -8.03 11.51
CA ASP A 88 -19.12 -7.52 11.93
C ASP A 88 -20.26 -8.29 11.25
N ALA A 89 -21.48 -8.07 11.73
CA ALA A 89 -22.67 -8.78 11.24
C ALA A 89 -22.91 -8.56 9.74
N GLU A 90 -22.54 -7.40 9.23
CA GLU A 90 -22.70 -7.01 7.83
C GLU A 90 -21.52 -7.49 6.95
N GLY A 91 -20.45 -8.04 7.54
CA GLY A 91 -19.25 -8.47 6.83
C GLY A 91 -18.46 -7.34 6.17
N GLN A 92 -18.54 -6.14 6.75
CA GLN A 92 -17.89 -4.93 6.21
C GLN A 92 -16.61 -4.56 6.92
N ARG A 93 -16.47 -4.92 8.20
CA ARG A 93 -15.30 -4.62 9.02
C ARG A 93 -14.75 -5.87 9.63
N ALA A 94 -13.44 -6.04 9.53
CA ALA A 94 -12.71 -7.11 10.18
C ALA A 94 -11.89 -6.58 11.36
N SER A 95 -11.74 -7.40 12.38
CA SER A 95 -10.72 -7.27 13.40
C SER A 95 -9.86 -8.53 13.45
N LEU A 96 -8.59 -8.36 13.80
CA LEU A 96 -7.66 -9.46 13.88
C LEU A 96 -7.75 -10.13 15.27
N ARG A 97 -7.79 -11.46 15.29
CA ARG A 97 -7.72 -12.26 16.50
C ARG A 97 -6.66 -13.35 16.37
N TRP A 98 -5.64 -13.28 17.19
CA TRP A 98 -4.68 -14.37 17.32
C TRP A 98 -5.28 -15.48 18.18
N ARG A 99 -5.10 -16.73 17.75
CA ARG A 99 -5.54 -17.89 18.50
C ARG A 99 -4.69 -18.04 19.75
N ARG A 100 -5.33 -18.39 20.89
CA ARG A 100 -4.61 -18.64 22.13
C ARG A 100 -3.91 -20.00 22.09
N PRO A 101 -2.74 -20.16 22.77
CA PRO A 101 -2.15 -21.47 23.00
C PRO A 101 -3.21 -22.40 23.66
N GLY A 102 -3.49 -23.54 23.04
CA GLY A 102 -4.51 -24.50 23.51
C GLY A 102 -5.88 -24.43 22.80
N GLU A 103 -6.18 -23.38 22.02
CA GLU A 103 -7.23 -23.47 21.01
C GLU A 103 -6.71 -24.35 19.89
N THR A 104 -7.51 -25.37 19.50
CA THR A 104 -7.13 -26.34 18.45
C THR A 104 -6.69 -25.64 17.18
N SER A 105 -5.40 -25.45 17.02
CA SER A 105 -4.79 -25.11 15.74
C SER A 105 -4.10 -26.37 15.24
N ASP A 106 -4.44 -26.83 14.06
CA ASP A 106 -3.74 -27.91 13.37
C ASP A 106 -2.29 -27.54 12.98
N LEU A 107 -1.81 -26.36 13.45
CA LEU A 107 -0.51 -25.81 13.10
C LEU A 107 0.50 -26.04 14.22
N PRO A 108 1.57 -26.84 13.98
CA PRO A 108 2.69 -26.98 14.91
C PRO A 108 3.31 -25.61 15.21
N GLY A 109 3.35 -25.20 16.47
CA GLY A 109 3.93 -23.91 16.88
C GLY A 109 3.04 -22.68 16.67
N GLY A 110 1.80 -22.82 16.15
CA GLY A 110 0.79 -21.75 16.11
C GLY A 110 0.83 -20.83 14.90
N LEU A 111 1.95 -20.70 14.16
CA LEU A 111 2.06 -19.88 12.95
C LEU A 111 2.58 -20.70 11.75
N ARG A 112 2.08 -20.39 10.56
CA ARG A 112 2.62 -20.96 9.30
C ARG A 112 3.98 -20.36 9.00
N SER A 113 4.86 -21.16 8.42
CA SER A 113 6.12 -20.68 7.87
C SER A 113 5.89 -19.63 6.77
N PRO A 114 6.91 -18.79 6.44
CA PRO A 114 6.77 -17.79 5.38
C PRO A 114 6.33 -18.37 4.03
N ASP A 115 6.87 -19.53 3.63
CA ASP A 115 6.52 -20.20 2.37
C ASP A 115 5.10 -20.76 2.37
N GLU A 116 4.61 -21.22 3.52
CA GLU A 116 3.22 -21.65 3.68
C GLU A 116 2.27 -20.46 3.74
N ALA A 117 2.66 -19.36 4.38
CA ALA A 117 1.89 -18.12 4.43
C ALA A 117 1.64 -17.58 3.03
N ALA A 118 2.66 -17.55 2.15
CA ALA A 118 2.51 -17.11 0.76
C ALA A 118 1.50 -17.95 -0.07
N LYS A 119 1.11 -19.13 0.42
CA LYS A 119 0.15 -20.05 -0.23
C LYS A 119 -1.15 -20.23 0.56
N SER A 120 -1.35 -19.46 1.62
CA SER A 120 -2.45 -19.61 2.58
C SER A 120 -3.35 -18.39 2.65
N GLY A 121 -4.48 -18.54 3.33
CA GLY A 121 -5.45 -17.46 3.48
C GLY A 121 -5.95 -16.94 2.13
N ARG A 122 -6.01 -15.62 2.00
CA ARG A 122 -6.43 -14.96 0.76
C ARG A 122 -5.26 -14.57 -0.16
N VAL A 123 -4.01 -14.93 0.16
CA VAL A 123 -2.86 -14.68 -0.73
C VAL A 123 -3.05 -15.33 -2.11
N PRO A 124 -3.49 -16.61 -2.24
CA PRO A 124 -3.79 -17.21 -3.54
C PRO A 124 -4.86 -16.46 -4.34
N VAL A 125 -5.86 -15.88 -3.66
CA VAL A 125 -6.89 -15.04 -4.31
C VAL A 125 -6.25 -13.79 -4.91
N ALA A 126 -5.39 -13.11 -4.17
CA ALA A 126 -4.68 -11.93 -4.65
C ALA A 126 -3.78 -12.24 -5.85
N VAL A 127 -3.01 -13.33 -5.78
CA VAL A 127 -2.19 -13.85 -6.88
C VAL A 127 -3.02 -14.12 -8.13
N GLU A 128 -4.17 -14.78 -7.97
CA GLU A 128 -5.08 -15.08 -9.08
C GLU A 128 -5.67 -13.80 -9.70
N VAL A 129 -6.02 -12.80 -8.91
CA VAL A 129 -6.51 -11.50 -9.42
C VAL A 129 -5.45 -10.82 -10.28
N ILE A 130 -4.19 -10.76 -9.82
CA ILE A 130 -3.07 -10.18 -10.58
C ILE A 130 -2.89 -10.91 -11.90
N ALA A 131 -2.82 -12.26 -11.86
CA ALA A 131 -2.65 -13.09 -13.05
C ALA A 131 -3.80 -12.92 -14.06
N ARG A 132 -5.04 -12.80 -13.59
CA ARG A 132 -6.22 -12.58 -14.44
C ARG A 132 -6.23 -11.20 -15.09
N LEU A 133 -5.75 -10.16 -14.41
CA LEU A 133 -5.75 -8.78 -14.94
C LEU A 133 -4.59 -8.52 -15.91
N LYS A 134 -3.47 -9.21 -15.77
CA LYS A 134 -2.27 -9.03 -16.60
C LYS A 134 -2.54 -9.05 -18.11
N PRO A 135 -3.27 -10.03 -18.69
CA PRO A 135 -3.53 -10.06 -20.12
C PRO A 135 -4.49 -8.95 -20.62
N PHE A 136 -5.31 -8.38 -19.74
CA PHE A 136 -6.31 -7.37 -20.12
C PHE A 136 -5.74 -5.96 -20.16
N LEU A 137 -4.79 -5.62 -19.29
CA LEU A 137 -4.30 -4.25 -19.13
C LEU A 137 -3.07 -3.94 -20.00
N LYS A 138 -2.58 -4.89 -20.77
CA LYS A 138 -1.65 -4.83 -21.94
C LYS A 138 -0.64 -3.67 -21.91
N GLY A 139 0.04 -3.45 -20.80
CA GLY A 139 1.18 -2.53 -20.74
C GLY A 139 0.87 -1.03 -20.62
N GLN A 140 -0.39 -0.64 -20.67
CA GLN A 140 -0.81 0.76 -20.53
C GLN A 140 -1.22 1.15 -19.11
N THR A 141 -1.31 0.18 -18.21
CA THR A 141 -1.76 0.36 -16.84
C THR A 141 -0.94 -0.54 -15.94
N LEU A 142 -0.42 0.00 -14.85
CA LEU A 142 0.36 -0.75 -13.86
C LEU A 142 -0.58 -1.63 -13.01
N LEU A 143 -0.15 -2.85 -12.74
CA LEU A 143 -0.77 -3.73 -11.77
C LEU A 143 -0.07 -3.53 -10.42
N MET A 144 -0.82 -3.12 -9.41
CA MET A 144 -0.28 -2.83 -8.10
C MET A 144 -0.89 -3.75 -7.05
N ALA A 145 -0.10 -4.12 -6.03
CA ALA A 145 -0.61 -4.82 -4.86
C ALA A 145 0.02 -4.25 -3.60
N GLY A 146 -0.67 -4.40 -2.47
CA GLY A 146 -0.17 -3.98 -1.17
C GLY A 146 0.26 -5.16 -0.33
N VAL A 147 1.38 -5.01 0.38
CA VAL A 147 1.82 -5.91 1.45
C VAL A 147 2.00 -5.13 2.74
N THR A 148 1.80 -5.79 3.88
CA THR A 148 2.07 -5.20 5.19
C THR A 148 3.58 -5.25 5.44
N GLY A 149 4.17 -4.10 5.78
CA GLY A 149 5.60 -3.98 6.05
C GLY A 149 6.01 -4.74 7.31
N PRO A 150 7.30 -5.11 7.44
CA PRO A 150 7.76 -5.98 8.51
C PRO A 150 7.51 -5.44 9.92
N PHE A 151 7.69 -4.14 10.15
CA PHE A 151 7.45 -3.55 11.47
C PHE A 151 5.95 -3.54 11.79
N ALA A 152 5.11 -3.13 10.84
CA ALA A 152 3.66 -3.15 11.01
C ALA A 152 3.15 -4.58 11.26
N LEU A 153 3.70 -5.57 10.55
CA LEU A 153 3.33 -6.97 10.71
C LEU A 153 3.82 -7.53 12.05
N ALA A 154 5.07 -7.24 12.46
CA ALA A 154 5.60 -7.64 13.76
C ALA A 154 4.80 -7.03 14.91
N THR A 155 4.35 -5.78 14.76
CA THR A 155 3.45 -5.13 15.73
C THR A 155 2.12 -5.88 15.83
N LEU A 156 1.53 -6.31 14.71
CA LEU A 156 0.32 -7.14 14.73
C LEU A 156 0.54 -8.49 15.41
N LEU A 157 1.73 -9.10 15.27
CA LEU A 157 2.08 -10.36 15.91
C LEU A 157 2.24 -10.24 17.43
N THR A 158 2.71 -9.09 17.91
CA THR A 158 2.95 -8.84 19.35
C THR A 158 1.73 -8.26 20.06
N GLN A 159 0.75 -7.76 19.33
CA GLN A 159 -0.55 -7.35 19.91
C GLN A 159 -1.24 -8.60 20.46
N SER A 160 -0.94 -8.94 21.70
CA SER A 160 -1.78 -9.86 22.48
C SER A 160 -3.18 -9.25 22.57
N ASN A 161 -4.24 -10.08 22.69
CA ASN A 161 -5.62 -9.63 22.92
C ASN A 161 -5.78 -8.82 24.25
N ASP A 162 -4.69 -8.42 24.87
CA ASP A 162 -4.65 -7.60 26.08
C ASP A 162 -4.68 -6.11 25.70
N THR A 163 -5.78 -5.48 26.02
CA THR A 163 -6.04 -4.04 25.83
C THR A 163 -5.05 -3.12 26.57
N ASN A 164 -4.14 -3.67 27.37
CA ASN A 164 -3.15 -2.96 28.16
C ASN A 164 -1.71 -3.08 27.63
N ALA A 165 -1.48 -3.69 26.45
CA ALA A 165 -0.16 -3.73 25.86
C ALA A 165 0.28 -2.33 25.43
N ASN A 166 1.39 -1.86 25.96
CA ASN A 166 2.01 -0.58 25.58
C ASN A 166 2.41 -0.68 24.09
N HIS A 167 1.68 0.00 23.21
CA HIS A 167 1.92 0.04 21.77
C HIS A 167 3.20 0.79 21.38
N ASP A 168 3.92 1.36 22.36
CA ASP A 168 5.11 2.19 22.13
C ASP A 168 6.44 1.42 22.12
N SER A 169 6.39 0.12 22.36
CA SER A 169 7.61 -0.69 22.37
C SER A 169 7.88 -1.28 20.98
N ALA A 170 9.12 -1.16 20.50
CA ALA A 170 9.55 -1.87 19.31
C ALA A 170 9.41 -3.40 19.53
N PRO A 171 8.87 -4.15 18.54
CA PRO A 171 8.74 -5.60 18.68
C PRO A 171 10.11 -6.26 18.84
N ASP A 172 10.14 -7.36 19.60
CA ASP A 172 11.33 -8.18 19.77
C ASP A 172 11.91 -8.66 18.42
N ILE A 173 13.20 -8.98 18.40
CA ILE A 173 13.94 -9.34 17.18
C ILE A 173 13.33 -10.57 16.48
N ALA A 174 12.92 -11.59 17.22
CA ALA A 174 12.40 -12.81 16.62
C ALA A 174 11.08 -12.63 15.84
N PRO A 175 10.05 -11.92 16.35
CA PRO A 175 8.87 -11.57 15.56
C PRO A 175 9.21 -10.72 14.34
N MET A 176 10.20 -9.83 14.43
CA MET A 176 10.61 -8.97 13.33
C MET A 176 11.22 -9.77 12.18
N ASP A 177 12.15 -10.68 12.44
CA ASP A 177 12.80 -11.49 11.41
C ASP A 177 11.78 -12.39 10.68
N PHE A 178 10.84 -12.93 11.44
CA PHE A 178 9.74 -13.70 10.89
C PHE A 178 8.83 -12.85 10.00
N ALA A 179 8.46 -11.64 10.46
CA ALA A 179 7.66 -10.69 9.68
C ALA A 179 8.37 -10.28 8.38
N VAL A 180 9.69 -10.03 8.42
CA VAL A 180 10.50 -9.77 7.21
C VAL A 180 10.36 -10.90 6.21
N ALA A 181 10.51 -12.15 6.64
CA ALA A 181 10.42 -13.31 5.77
C ALA A 181 9.02 -13.49 5.16
N VAL A 182 7.94 -13.27 5.94
CA VAL A 182 6.56 -13.36 5.46
C VAL A 182 6.25 -12.25 4.45
N THR A 183 6.59 -10.99 4.79
CA THR A 183 6.40 -9.85 3.86
C THR A 183 7.12 -10.11 2.54
N ALA A 184 8.36 -10.59 2.59
CA ALA A 184 9.16 -10.91 1.39
C ALA A 184 8.52 -12.04 0.57
N ALA A 185 8.03 -13.10 1.20
CA ALA A 185 7.42 -14.24 0.52
C ALA A 185 6.10 -13.85 -0.18
N VAL A 186 5.26 -13.02 0.48
CA VAL A 186 4.01 -12.54 -0.14
C VAL A 186 4.31 -11.56 -1.27
N ALA A 187 5.25 -10.63 -1.09
CA ALA A 187 5.67 -9.70 -2.15
C ALA A 187 6.21 -10.47 -3.37
N HIS A 188 7.02 -11.52 -3.14
CA HIS A 188 7.53 -12.41 -4.18
C HIS A 188 6.38 -13.05 -4.97
N ALA A 189 5.39 -13.63 -4.31
CA ALA A 189 4.23 -14.24 -4.96
C ALA A 189 3.46 -13.24 -5.85
N PHE A 190 3.38 -11.97 -5.44
CA PHE A 190 2.70 -10.92 -6.22
C PHE A 190 3.49 -10.50 -7.47
N VAL A 191 4.80 -10.29 -7.35
CA VAL A 191 5.64 -9.92 -8.51
C VAL A 191 5.78 -11.07 -9.49
N GLU A 192 5.86 -12.31 -9.02
CA GLU A 192 5.85 -13.51 -9.86
C GLU A 192 4.54 -13.63 -10.64
N ALA A 193 3.39 -13.30 -10.03
CA ALA A 193 2.11 -13.23 -10.71
C ALA A 193 2.03 -12.10 -11.75
N GLY A 194 2.90 -11.11 -11.66
CA GLY A 194 3.06 -10.02 -12.63
C GLY A 194 2.61 -8.65 -12.15
N ALA A 195 2.68 -8.37 -10.85
CA ALA A 195 2.54 -7.02 -10.34
C ALA A 195 3.70 -6.14 -10.84
N ASP A 196 3.38 -4.92 -11.29
CA ASP A 196 4.34 -3.92 -11.77
C ASP A 196 4.85 -3.02 -10.62
N ALA A 197 4.13 -2.97 -9.50
CA ALA A 197 4.53 -2.23 -8.29
C ALA A 197 3.96 -2.86 -7.02
N ILE A 198 4.73 -2.79 -5.94
CA ILE A 198 4.34 -3.28 -4.61
C ILE A 198 4.36 -2.13 -3.62
N PHE A 199 3.19 -1.80 -3.06
CA PHE A 199 3.10 -0.95 -1.89
C PHE A 199 3.49 -1.75 -0.64
N VAL A 200 4.60 -1.40 -0.03
CA VAL A 200 4.98 -1.89 1.29
C VAL A 200 4.41 -0.91 2.32
N ARG A 201 3.27 -1.26 2.89
CA ARG A 201 2.58 -0.44 3.88
C ARG A 201 3.26 -0.60 5.23
N GLU A 202 3.95 0.45 5.67
CA GLU A 202 4.75 0.41 6.89
C GLU A 202 4.30 1.47 7.90
N GLN A 203 4.38 1.11 9.17
CA GLN A 203 4.19 2.02 10.27
C GLN A 203 5.54 2.52 10.75
N VAL A 204 5.67 3.83 10.92
CA VAL A 204 6.91 4.39 11.48
C VAL A 204 6.93 4.18 12.99
N PRO A 205 8.01 3.58 13.54
CA PRO A 205 8.17 3.43 14.97
C PRO A 205 8.17 4.79 15.68
N PRO A 206 7.47 4.95 16.83
CA PRO A 206 7.42 6.22 17.55
C PRO A 206 8.78 6.72 18.02
N SER A 207 9.72 5.82 18.26
CA SER A 207 11.09 6.10 18.74
C SER A 207 12.16 5.88 17.68
N LEU A 208 11.89 6.27 16.43
CA LEU A 208 12.83 6.08 15.33
C LEU A 208 14.05 7.00 15.47
N THR A 209 15.16 6.45 15.95
CA THR A 209 16.48 7.09 15.93
C THR A 209 17.20 6.81 14.62
N ALA A 210 18.27 7.52 14.30
CA ALA A 210 19.07 7.25 13.10
C ALA A 210 19.63 5.81 13.09
N GLU A 211 19.98 5.26 14.24
CA GLU A 211 20.49 3.89 14.38
C GLU A 211 19.38 2.86 14.12
N THR A 212 18.24 2.99 14.79
CA THR A 212 17.10 2.09 14.60
C THR A 212 16.50 2.20 13.20
N ALA A 213 16.55 3.37 12.56
CA ALA A 213 16.17 3.58 11.18
C ALA A 213 17.05 2.79 10.20
N THR A 214 18.36 2.77 10.44
CA THR A 214 19.31 1.99 9.62
C THR A 214 19.01 0.49 9.72
N VAL A 215 18.77 -0.03 10.93
CA VAL A 215 18.39 -1.43 11.15
C VAL A 215 17.06 -1.74 10.45
N TRP A 216 16.07 -0.89 10.60
CA TRP A 216 14.77 -1.05 9.97
C TRP A 216 14.88 -1.05 8.42
N ALA A 217 15.63 -0.11 7.84
CA ALA A 217 15.87 -0.05 6.40
C ALA A 217 16.59 -1.30 5.89
N SER A 218 17.56 -1.85 6.64
CA SER A 218 18.28 -3.07 6.27
C SER A 218 17.34 -4.29 6.21
N ARG A 219 16.36 -4.38 7.09
CA ARG A 219 15.36 -5.47 7.12
C ARG A 219 14.40 -5.42 5.94
N LEU A 220 14.05 -4.23 5.47
CA LEU A 220 13.23 -4.03 4.29
C LEU A 220 13.98 -4.36 2.97
N ALA A 221 15.32 -4.34 3.00
CA ALA A 221 16.15 -4.58 1.82
C ALA A 221 15.85 -5.93 1.14
N THR A 222 15.49 -6.97 1.90
CA THR A 222 15.13 -8.27 1.32
C THR A 222 13.91 -8.16 0.42
N THR A 223 12.83 -7.55 0.90
CA THR A 223 11.60 -7.34 0.12
C THR A 223 11.85 -6.45 -1.10
N ILE A 224 12.61 -5.36 -0.92
CA ILE A 224 12.95 -4.42 -2.00
C ILE A 224 13.72 -5.13 -3.11
N ASN A 225 14.74 -5.89 -2.75
CA ASN A 225 15.60 -6.58 -3.73
C ASN A 225 14.83 -7.65 -4.51
N ILE A 226 13.89 -8.36 -3.86
CA ILE A 226 12.99 -9.30 -4.55
C ILE A 226 12.12 -8.55 -5.55
N VAL A 227 11.47 -7.46 -5.14
CA VAL A 227 10.59 -6.70 -6.02
C VAL A 227 11.37 -6.13 -7.22
N ARG A 228 12.56 -5.57 -7.00
CA ARG A 228 13.44 -5.06 -8.06
C ARG A 228 13.93 -6.16 -9.00
N PHE A 229 14.22 -7.35 -8.50
CA PHE A 229 14.64 -8.48 -9.33
C PHE A 229 13.61 -8.83 -10.40
N TYR A 230 12.32 -8.65 -10.11
CA TYR A 230 11.23 -8.81 -11.06
C TYR A 230 10.90 -7.55 -11.87
N GLU A 231 11.78 -6.54 -11.84
CA GLU A 231 11.60 -5.25 -12.52
C GLU A 231 10.32 -4.50 -12.09
N ALA A 232 9.82 -4.79 -10.90
CA ALA A 232 8.69 -4.10 -10.29
C ALA A 232 9.17 -3.00 -9.33
N LEU A 233 8.35 -1.96 -9.15
CA LEU A 233 8.68 -0.81 -8.31
C LEU A 233 8.30 -1.09 -6.84
N PRO A 234 9.25 -1.14 -5.90
CA PRO A 234 8.94 -1.16 -4.48
C PRO A 234 8.58 0.26 -4.00
N ILE A 235 7.39 0.44 -3.46
CA ILE A 235 6.87 1.72 -2.99
C ILE A 235 6.62 1.64 -1.49
N LEU A 236 7.37 2.41 -0.69
CA LEU A 236 7.14 2.48 0.75
C LEU A 236 5.98 3.43 1.06
N LEU A 237 4.85 2.87 1.49
CA LEU A 237 3.69 3.63 1.94
C LEU A 237 3.75 3.78 3.47
N LEU A 238 4.19 4.95 3.93
CA LEU A 238 4.35 5.22 5.35
C LEU A 238 3.03 5.64 6.01
N THR A 239 2.74 5.03 7.14
CA THR A 239 1.73 5.50 8.09
C THR A 239 2.46 6.08 9.30
N CYS A 240 2.43 7.41 9.47
CA CYS A 240 3.06 8.08 10.61
C CYS A 240 2.17 9.20 11.13
N GLN A 241 2.31 9.49 12.44
CA GLN A 241 1.65 10.64 13.07
C GLN A 241 2.48 11.92 12.90
N ASP A 242 3.82 11.79 12.83
CA ASP A 242 4.77 12.87 12.59
C ASP A 242 5.66 12.57 11.38
N PRO A 243 5.41 13.24 10.23
CA PRO A 243 6.21 13.07 9.04
C PRO A 243 7.69 13.47 9.23
N THR A 244 7.97 14.44 10.10
CA THR A 244 9.31 14.99 10.29
C THR A 244 10.26 13.99 10.97
N ALA A 245 9.76 13.25 11.96
CA ALA A 245 10.53 12.20 12.62
C ALA A 245 10.86 11.05 11.67
N ALA A 246 9.92 10.70 10.79
CA ALA A 246 10.09 9.65 9.78
C ALA A 246 11.14 10.02 8.72
N SER A 247 11.20 11.30 8.31
CA SER A 247 12.08 11.76 7.22
C SER A 247 13.55 11.60 7.56
N ASN A 248 13.95 11.96 8.78
CA ASN A 248 15.35 11.95 9.19
C ASN A 248 15.96 10.54 9.22
N GLY A 249 15.17 9.53 9.60
CA GLY A 249 15.61 8.15 9.61
C GLY A 249 15.66 7.50 8.22
N LEU A 250 14.70 7.82 7.36
CA LEU A 250 14.59 7.27 6.02
C LEU A 250 15.61 7.83 5.04
N ILE A 251 15.93 9.13 5.16
CA ILE A 251 16.95 9.79 4.36
C ILE A 251 18.32 9.14 4.57
N ALA A 252 18.62 8.72 5.79
CA ALA A 252 19.88 8.04 6.10
C ALA A 252 19.97 6.62 5.49
N GLY A 253 18.84 5.96 5.23
CA GLY A 253 18.80 4.54 4.84
C GLY A 253 18.93 4.23 3.35
N GLN A 254 18.88 5.18 2.43
CA GLN A 254 19.12 5.13 0.97
C GLN A 254 18.50 3.96 0.14
N ALA A 255 17.64 3.11 0.71
CA ALA A 255 17.27 1.84 0.08
C ALA A 255 15.98 1.87 -0.78
N TRP A 256 15.28 3.00 -0.87
CA TRP A 256 13.93 3.07 -1.43
C TRP A 256 13.86 3.78 -2.78
N ASP A 257 13.10 3.22 -3.73
CA ASP A 257 12.88 3.84 -5.03
C ASP A 257 11.79 4.91 -4.99
N CYS A 258 10.82 4.78 -4.07
CA CYS A 258 9.84 5.82 -3.80
C CYS A 258 9.34 5.73 -2.36
N VAL A 259 9.45 6.82 -1.63
CA VAL A 259 8.93 7.00 -0.28
C VAL A 259 7.73 7.91 -0.34
N LEU A 260 6.58 7.41 0.11
CA LEU A 260 5.34 8.17 0.17
C LEU A 260 5.15 8.76 1.56
N CYS A 261 4.94 10.07 1.61
CA CYS A 261 4.63 10.77 2.82
C CYS A 261 3.11 10.92 2.96
N PRO A 262 2.49 10.53 4.09
CA PRO A 262 1.07 10.78 4.30
C PRO A 262 0.81 12.27 4.41
N GLY A 263 0.05 12.82 3.45
CA GLY A 263 -0.45 14.19 3.49
C GLY A 263 -1.70 14.27 4.35
N THR A 264 -1.81 15.27 5.20
CA THR A 264 -3.06 15.63 5.89
C THR A 264 -3.69 16.84 5.19
N ARG A 265 -5.00 17.10 5.40
CA ARG A 265 -5.65 18.30 4.87
C ARG A 265 -4.95 19.61 5.30
N SER A 266 -4.27 19.59 6.43
CA SER A 266 -3.61 20.74 7.06
C SER A 266 -2.08 20.69 6.93
N THR A 267 -1.51 19.65 6.28
CA THR A 267 -0.04 19.52 6.15
C THR A 267 0.47 20.62 5.21
N PRO A 268 1.21 21.61 5.71
CA PRO A 268 1.75 22.65 4.86
C PRO A 268 2.84 22.07 3.95
N PRO A 269 3.04 22.62 2.74
CA PRO A 269 4.07 22.16 1.82
C PRO A 269 5.49 22.13 2.42
N SER A 270 5.75 22.98 3.43
CA SER A 270 7.03 23.00 4.15
C SER A 270 7.35 21.70 4.89
N GLU A 271 6.34 20.94 5.34
CA GLU A 271 6.55 19.65 6.01
C GLU A 271 6.98 18.54 5.03
N PHE A 272 6.67 18.70 3.74
CA PHE A 272 7.17 17.79 2.68
C PHE A 272 8.60 18.13 2.24
N GLY A 273 9.16 19.28 2.66
CA GLY A 273 10.46 19.74 2.20
C GLY A 273 11.61 18.78 2.52
N SER A 274 11.56 18.12 3.68
CA SER A 274 12.55 17.11 4.06
C SER A 274 12.48 15.85 3.19
N PHE A 275 11.27 15.43 2.76
CA PHE A 275 11.10 14.32 1.83
C PHE A 275 11.46 14.70 0.39
N ALA A 276 11.16 15.91 -0.03
CA ALA A 276 11.58 16.43 -1.34
C ALA A 276 13.10 16.42 -1.51
N ALA A 277 13.87 16.51 -0.40
CA ALA A 277 15.33 16.37 -0.41
C ALA A 277 15.80 14.96 -0.86
N LEU A 278 14.92 13.93 -0.87
CA LEU A 278 15.22 12.62 -1.46
C LEU A 278 15.38 12.69 -3.00
N GLY A 279 14.94 13.78 -3.61
CA GLY A 279 14.95 13.99 -5.05
C GLY A 279 13.69 13.51 -5.76
N PRO A 280 13.43 14.03 -6.97
CA PRO A 280 12.16 13.84 -7.68
C PRO A 280 11.90 12.40 -8.17
N SER A 281 12.89 11.53 -8.17
CA SER A 281 12.71 10.10 -8.49
C SER A 281 12.38 9.24 -7.26
N ARG A 282 12.49 9.77 -6.04
CA ARG A 282 12.38 9.01 -4.79
C ARG A 282 11.31 9.54 -3.83
N PHE A 283 10.67 10.64 -4.18
CA PHE A 283 9.65 11.30 -3.38
C PHE A 283 8.27 11.09 -3.98
N GLY A 284 7.30 10.77 -3.15
CA GLY A 284 5.89 10.67 -3.53
C GLY A 284 4.97 11.20 -2.43
N VAL A 285 3.73 11.50 -2.80
CA VAL A 285 2.70 12.03 -1.89
C VAL A 285 1.53 11.08 -1.78
N ALA A 286 1.17 10.70 -0.55
CA ALA A 286 0.00 9.90 -0.24
C ALA A 286 -1.10 10.78 0.36
N LEU A 287 -2.20 10.93 -0.36
CA LEU A 287 -3.31 11.80 0.03
C LEU A 287 -4.30 11.05 0.94
N PRO A 288 -4.84 11.69 1.98
CA PRO A 288 -5.84 11.07 2.85
C PRO A 288 -7.08 10.64 2.06
N PRO A 289 -7.57 9.38 2.21
CA PRO A 289 -8.77 8.90 1.53
C PRO A 289 -10.01 9.75 1.76
N ALA A 290 -10.14 10.34 2.95
CA ALA A 290 -11.24 11.24 3.32
C ALA A 290 -11.40 12.48 2.41
N LEU A 291 -10.36 12.84 1.64
CA LEU A 291 -10.45 13.93 0.64
C LEU A 291 -11.37 13.56 -0.53
N PHE A 292 -11.58 12.29 -0.77
CA PHE A 292 -12.33 11.75 -1.91
C PHE A 292 -13.69 11.17 -1.51
N GLU A 293 -14.01 11.18 -0.22
CA GLU A 293 -15.29 10.72 0.27
C GLU A 293 -16.35 11.80 0.08
N SER A 294 -17.53 11.39 -0.40
CA SER A 294 -18.66 12.30 -0.51
C SER A 294 -19.04 12.84 0.86
N ALA A 295 -19.04 14.16 1.03
CA ALA A 295 -19.47 14.78 2.28
C ALA A 295 -20.92 14.35 2.58
N ALA A 296 -21.13 13.62 3.65
CA ALA A 296 -22.46 13.24 4.14
C ALA A 296 -23.29 14.46 4.62
N SER A 297 -22.73 15.65 4.61
CA SER A 297 -23.39 16.89 5.04
C SER A 297 -22.82 18.08 4.27
N GLY A 298 -23.62 18.67 3.44
CA GLY A 298 -23.74 20.00 2.83
C GLY A 298 -22.73 21.11 3.10
N THR A 299 -21.48 20.84 3.36
CA THR A 299 -20.42 21.84 3.41
C THR A 299 -19.86 22.05 2.01
N GLU A 300 -20.40 23.03 1.31
CA GLU A 300 -19.81 23.66 0.13
C GLU A 300 -18.41 24.19 0.52
N GLY A 301 -17.39 23.53 0.00
CA GLY A 301 -15.99 23.93 0.20
C GLY A 301 -15.08 22.72 -0.01
N VAL A 302 -15.14 22.10 -1.20
CA VAL A 302 -14.20 21.06 -1.57
C VAL A 302 -12.81 21.71 -1.67
N ALA A 303 -12.02 21.61 -0.59
CA ALA A 303 -10.62 21.96 -0.65
C ALA A 303 -10.00 21.15 -1.79
N ARG A 304 -9.25 21.79 -2.68
CA ARG A 304 -8.53 21.09 -3.73
C ARG A 304 -7.61 20.07 -3.06
N PRO A 305 -7.71 18.77 -3.41
CA PRO A 305 -6.96 17.72 -2.73
C PRO A 305 -5.44 17.87 -2.89
N VAL A 306 -5.00 18.51 -3.97
CA VAL A 306 -3.59 18.83 -4.23
C VAL A 306 -3.49 20.31 -4.48
N THR A 307 -2.70 21.00 -3.66
CA THR A 307 -2.38 22.41 -3.92
C THR A 307 -1.30 22.46 -5.01
N PRO A 308 -1.27 23.53 -5.84
CA PRO A 308 -0.15 23.75 -6.77
C PRO A 308 1.21 23.58 -6.11
N ALA A 309 1.35 24.00 -4.86
CA ALA A 309 2.58 23.86 -4.08
C ALA A 309 3.06 22.40 -3.88
N ILE A 310 2.17 21.41 -3.88
CA ILE A 310 2.56 19.98 -3.83
C ILE A 310 3.06 19.53 -5.22
N LEU A 311 2.44 20.00 -6.28
CA LEU A 311 2.87 19.68 -7.65
C LEU A 311 4.21 20.34 -7.97
N ASP A 312 4.47 21.55 -7.45
CA ASP A 312 5.75 22.26 -7.58
C ASP A 312 6.93 21.52 -6.92
N LEU A 313 6.66 20.59 -5.99
CA LEU A 313 7.68 19.70 -5.43
C LEU A 313 8.09 18.56 -6.39
N HIS A 314 7.41 18.42 -7.52
CA HIS A 314 7.64 17.38 -8.54
C HIS A 314 7.69 15.95 -7.97
N PRO A 315 6.63 15.48 -7.26
CA PRO A 315 6.62 14.13 -6.74
C PRO A 315 6.63 13.10 -7.87
N ALA A 316 7.36 12.00 -7.70
CA ALA A 316 7.35 10.90 -8.67
C ALA A 316 6.00 10.18 -8.72
N ILE A 317 5.33 10.07 -7.57
CA ILE A 317 4.05 9.38 -7.41
C ILE A 317 3.10 10.20 -6.56
N ILE A 318 1.84 10.22 -6.97
CA ILE A 318 0.71 10.69 -6.17
C ILE A 318 -0.24 9.51 -5.98
N THR A 319 -0.53 9.18 -4.73
CA THR A 319 -1.41 8.07 -4.35
C THR A 319 -2.35 8.48 -3.22
N THR A 320 -3.13 7.54 -2.69
CA THR A 320 -3.89 7.70 -1.45
C THR A 320 -3.17 7.01 -0.28
N ALA A 321 -3.29 7.55 0.92
CA ALA A 321 -2.65 7.01 2.13
C ALA A 321 -3.24 5.66 2.60
N GLY A 322 -4.26 5.18 1.92
CA GLY A 322 -4.91 3.91 2.14
C GLY A 322 -5.98 3.67 1.09
N ASP A 323 -6.70 2.57 1.23
CA ASP A 323 -7.81 2.23 0.35
C ASP A 323 -8.94 3.26 0.49
N VAL A 324 -9.39 3.77 -0.63
CA VAL A 324 -10.52 4.71 -0.69
C VAL A 324 -11.81 3.92 -0.59
N SER A 325 -12.55 4.14 0.48
CA SER A 325 -13.74 3.36 0.84
C SER A 325 -14.90 3.50 -0.15
N GLY A 326 -15.94 2.69 0.06
CA GLY A 326 -17.11 2.64 -0.82
C GLY A 326 -17.89 3.97 -1.02
N ASN A 327 -17.64 5.01 -0.22
CA ASN A 327 -18.29 6.31 -0.34
C ASN A 327 -17.52 7.32 -1.22
N VAL A 328 -16.53 6.85 -1.96
CA VAL A 328 -15.72 7.69 -2.84
C VAL A 328 -16.51 8.27 -3.99
N ASP A 329 -16.25 9.53 -4.31
CA ASP A 329 -16.65 10.14 -5.57
C ASP A 329 -15.50 10.04 -6.59
N LEU A 330 -15.63 9.09 -7.53
CA LEU A 330 -14.66 8.89 -8.61
C LEU A 330 -14.44 10.15 -9.48
N LYS A 331 -15.42 11.08 -9.52
CA LYS A 331 -15.24 12.33 -10.25
C LYS A 331 -14.15 13.21 -9.61
N GLN A 332 -14.02 13.19 -8.29
CA GLN A 332 -12.97 13.93 -7.60
C GLN A 332 -11.59 13.35 -7.91
N LEU A 333 -11.45 12.02 -7.92
CA LEU A 333 -10.21 11.36 -8.34
C LEU A 333 -9.86 11.66 -9.81
N ASN A 334 -10.85 11.64 -10.70
CA ASN A 334 -10.63 11.98 -12.10
C ASN A 334 -10.24 13.45 -12.31
N LYS A 335 -10.80 14.37 -11.51
CA LYS A 335 -10.40 15.79 -11.54
C LYS A 335 -8.93 15.96 -11.11
N LEU A 336 -8.52 15.26 -10.06
CA LEU A 336 -7.12 15.25 -9.65
C LEU A 336 -6.20 14.70 -10.75
N TRP A 337 -6.61 13.64 -11.44
CA TRP A 337 -5.89 13.15 -12.62
C TRP A 337 -5.67 14.22 -13.68
N GLU A 338 -6.69 15.02 -13.97
CA GLU A 338 -6.59 16.11 -14.95
C GLU A 338 -5.60 17.18 -14.49
N GLU A 339 -5.59 17.53 -13.19
CA GLU A 339 -4.65 18.49 -12.60
C GLU A 339 -3.19 18.00 -12.64
N ILE A 340 -2.94 16.70 -12.44
CA ILE A 340 -1.57 16.10 -12.48
C ILE A 340 -1.03 16.06 -13.93
N ARG A 341 -1.91 16.02 -14.90
CA ARG A 341 -1.55 15.80 -16.28
C ARG A 341 -1.24 17.12 -17.03
N CYS A 342 -1.70 18.25 -16.52
CA CYS A 342 -1.40 19.59 -17.04
C CYS A 342 -0.04 20.07 -16.59
#